data_73688661e8dc91b1cd2598bc6dd48ea9
#
_entry.id   73688661e8dc91b1cd2598bc6dd48ea9
#
_cell.length_a   1.000
_cell.length_b   1.000
_cell.length_c   1.000
_cell.angle_alpha   90.00
_cell.angle_beta   90.00
_cell.angle_gamma   90.00
#
_symmetry.space_group_name_H-M   'P 1'
#
loop_
_entity.id
_entity.type
_entity.pdbx_description
1 polymer ?
#
loop_
_entity_poly.entity_id
_entity_poly.type
_entity_poly.pdbx_seq_one_letter_code
_entity_poly.pdbx_strand_id
1 'polypeptide(L)'
;GGGTLVFDPTGESDVDADVVIAVYGENPYAEGIGDVRTMDFVPNGFDTTKLEAFKDKGIPVVSIFLSGRPLWVNPEMNDSDAFVAAWLPGSEGGGVADVLFQTEPEYDFTGRLSFSWPATAQPGRLNPEDAPYEPLFEYGYGLSYASAASELGELSEDPGLSEELMGNADPRTLFKRGRPGDRWATLLAFEGAYTTLQPGLTELAGLSISRTDY
;
A
#
# COMPACT_ATOMS: atom_id res chain seq x y z
N GLY A 1 -5.14 6.43 32.18
CA GLY A 1 -4.06 5.46 32.30
C GLY A 1 -2.75 6.16 32.64
N GLY A 2 -1.89 5.52 33.40
CA GLY A 2 -0.62 6.07 33.91
C GLY A 2 0.60 5.48 33.19
N GLY A 3 0.57 5.31 31.89
CA GLY A 3 1.69 4.79 31.11
C GLY A 3 2.74 5.86 30.77
N THR A 4 3.96 5.45 30.48
CA THR A 4 5.00 6.30 29.93
C THR A 4 5.05 6.12 28.41
N LEU A 5 4.97 7.23 27.67
CA LEU A 5 5.12 7.24 26.23
C LEU A 5 6.57 7.58 25.87
N VAL A 6 7.19 6.75 25.05
CA VAL A 6 8.48 7.03 24.42
C VAL A 6 8.26 7.20 22.92
N PHE A 7 8.60 8.37 22.39
CA PHE A 7 8.54 8.64 20.95
C PHE A 7 9.88 8.25 20.31
N ASP A 8 9.83 7.32 19.39
CA ASP A 8 10.97 6.86 18.61
C ASP A 8 10.66 6.92 17.11
N PRO A 9 11.12 7.95 16.40
CA PRO A 9 10.84 8.10 14.97
C PRO A 9 11.60 7.11 14.09
N THR A 10 12.57 6.37 14.63
CA THR A 10 13.42 5.46 13.88
C THR A 10 13.15 3.98 14.18
N GLY A 11 12.47 3.68 15.28
CA GLY A 11 12.28 2.31 15.74
C GLY A 11 13.58 1.64 16.20
N GLU A 12 14.60 2.43 16.61
CA GLU A 12 15.93 1.92 16.99
C GLU A 12 16.20 1.96 18.48
N SER A 13 15.25 2.47 19.26
CA SER A 13 15.46 2.55 20.72
C SER A 13 15.37 1.16 21.37
N ASP A 14 16.27 0.94 22.34
CA ASP A 14 16.29 -0.27 23.18
C ASP A 14 15.32 -0.15 24.38
N VAL A 15 14.22 0.57 24.22
CA VAL A 15 13.23 0.70 25.30
C VAL A 15 12.51 -0.63 25.49
N ASP A 16 12.50 -1.10 26.72
CA ASP A 16 11.65 -2.20 27.14
C ASP A 16 10.20 -1.67 27.22
N ALA A 17 9.42 -1.97 26.19
CA ALA A 17 8.05 -1.49 26.04
C ALA A 17 7.04 -2.62 26.23
N ASP A 18 5.92 -2.29 26.87
CA ASP A 18 4.79 -3.22 27.00
C ASP A 18 4.03 -3.40 25.67
N VAL A 19 4.09 -2.41 24.79
CA VAL A 19 3.46 -2.40 23.47
C VAL A 19 4.13 -1.38 22.55
N VAL A 20 4.23 -1.70 21.28
CA VAL A 20 4.66 -0.78 20.23
C VAL A 20 3.45 -0.32 19.44
N ILE A 21 3.33 0.99 19.23
CA ILE A 21 2.36 1.58 18.32
C ILE A 21 3.14 2.12 17.13
N ALA A 22 3.09 1.40 16.03
CA ALA A 22 3.78 1.76 14.79
C ALA A 22 2.85 2.57 13.89
N VAL A 23 3.24 3.82 13.58
CA VAL A 23 2.48 4.71 12.70
C VAL A 23 3.24 4.91 11.41
N TYR A 24 2.66 4.46 10.31
CA TYR A 24 3.26 4.54 8.98
C TYR A 24 2.18 4.63 7.90
N GLY A 25 2.56 4.89 6.67
CA GLY A 25 1.60 5.00 5.58
C GLY A 25 2.21 5.51 4.28
N GLU A 26 1.34 5.89 3.36
CA GLU A 26 1.73 6.49 2.11
C GLU A 26 2.18 7.94 2.29
N ASN A 27 3.10 8.38 1.43
CA ASN A 27 3.33 9.82 1.29
C ASN A 27 2.09 10.52 0.73
N PRO A 28 1.88 11.80 1.10
CA PRO A 28 0.85 12.60 0.46
C PRO A 28 1.03 12.61 -1.07
N TYR A 29 -0.06 12.40 -1.79
CA TYR A 29 -0.07 12.40 -3.24
C TYR A 29 -1.31 13.12 -3.78
N ALA A 30 -1.20 13.61 -5.01
CA ALA A 30 -2.32 14.13 -5.79
C ALA A 30 -2.03 13.89 -7.26
N GLU A 31 -3.08 13.73 -8.08
CA GLU A 31 -3.07 13.47 -9.51
C GLU A 31 -1.93 12.52 -9.93
N GLY A 32 -1.33 12.63 -11.05
CA GLY A 32 -0.37 11.68 -11.62
C GLY A 32 0.60 10.95 -10.66
N ILE A 33 1.02 11.58 -9.55
CA ILE A 33 1.85 10.91 -8.51
C ILE A 33 1.05 9.83 -7.77
N GLY A 34 -0.25 10.01 -7.64
CA GLY A 34 -1.15 9.04 -7.01
C GLY A 34 -1.50 7.85 -7.90
N ASP A 35 -1.16 7.90 -9.18
CA ASP A 35 -1.41 6.81 -10.13
C ASP A 35 -0.41 5.69 -9.89
N VAL A 36 -0.88 4.60 -9.29
CA VAL A 36 -0.05 3.41 -9.01
C VAL A 36 -0.36 2.28 -9.98
N ARG A 37 0.66 1.51 -10.32
CA ARG A 37 0.52 0.36 -11.21
C ARG A 37 0.07 -0.90 -10.50
N THR A 38 0.32 -0.97 -9.21
CA THR A 38 -0.01 -2.10 -8.34
C THR A 38 -0.64 -1.57 -7.07
N MET A 39 -1.35 -2.44 -6.35
CA MET A 39 -1.90 -2.11 -5.02
C MET A 39 -0.92 -2.42 -3.89
N ASP A 40 0.34 -2.71 -4.24
CA ASP A 40 1.39 -2.98 -3.28
C ASP A 40 1.73 -1.74 -2.44
N PHE A 41 1.81 -1.89 -1.14
CA PHE A 41 2.27 -0.83 -0.26
C PHE A 41 3.80 -0.77 -0.30
N VAL A 42 4.33 0.36 -0.68
CA VAL A 42 5.76 0.62 -0.63
C VAL A 42 6.04 1.61 0.50
N PRO A 43 6.61 1.13 1.61
CA PRO A 43 6.94 1.99 2.75
C PRO A 43 7.89 3.11 2.34
N ASN A 44 7.61 4.32 2.78
CA ASN A 44 8.50 5.45 2.58
C ASN A 44 8.97 6.02 3.92
N GLY A 45 10.25 5.85 4.19
CA GLY A 45 10.88 6.37 5.40
C GLY A 45 10.67 5.55 6.68
N PHE A 46 9.81 4.54 6.67
CA PHE A 46 9.66 3.57 7.74
C PHE A 46 10.08 2.18 7.24
N ASP A 47 10.96 1.55 7.98
CA ASP A 47 11.40 0.19 7.71
C ASP A 47 10.45 -0.80 8.41
N THR A 48 9.50 -1.36 7.66
CA THR A 48 8.50 -2.29 8.19
C THR A 48 9.10 -3.59 8.71
N THR A 49 10.32 -3.95 8.30
CA THR A 49 11.02 -5.13 8.87
C THR A 49 11.28 -5.00 10.37
N LYS A 50 11.19 -3.79 10.91
CA LYS A 50 11.29 -3.54 12.36
C LYS A 50 10.08 -4.04 13.14
N LEU A 51 8.93 -4.20 12.51
CA LEU A 51 7.72 -4.78 13.13
C LEU A 51 8.01 -6.22 13.55
N GLU A 52 8.56 -7.02 12.63
CA GLU A 52 8.99 -8.39 12.90
C GLU A 52 9.97 -8.44 14.09
N ALA A 53 10.94 -7.51 14.13
CA ALA A 53 11.92 -7.46 15.23
C ALA A 53 11.30 -7.18 16.60
N PHE A 54 10.21 -6.44 16.70
CA PHE A 54 9.48 -6.25 17.96
C PHE A 54 8.68 -7.50 18.32
N LYS A 55 8.02 -8.10 17.35
CA LYS A 55 7.28 -9.34 17.51
C LYS A 55 8.19 -10.48 18.00
N ASP A 56 9.40 -10.61 17.44
CA ASP A 56 10.41 -11.58 17.86
C ASP A 56 10.86 -11.39 19.33
N LYS A 57 10.81 -10.16 19.82
CA LYS A 57 11.06 -9.84 21.25
C LYS A 57 9.85 -10.14 22.14
N GLY A 58 8.73 -10.55 21.55
CA GLY A 58 7.47 -10.79 22.27
C GLY A 58 6.75 -9.52 22.69
N ILE A 59 7.04 -8.38 22.05
CA ILE A 59 6.39 -7.10 22.29
C ILE A 59 5.21 -6.96 21.33
N PRO A 60 3.97 -6.82 21.82
CA PRO A 60 2.82 -6.64 20.96
C PRO A 60 2.95 -5.40 20.06
N VAL A 61 2.57 -5.55 18.80
CA VAL A 61 2.62 -4.49 17.79
C VAL A 61 1.22 -4.07 17.35
N VAL A 62 0.91 -2.80 17.48
CA VAL A 62 -0.31 -2.17 16.97
C VAL A 62 0.07 -1.26 15.81
N SER A 63 -0.30 -1.63 14.60
CA SER A 63 -0.06 -0.84 13.40
C SER A 63 -1.19 0.15 13.14
N ILE A 64 -0.82 1.43 12.95
CA ILE A 64 -1.72 2.51 12.52
C ILE A 64 -1.33 2.91 11.11
N PHE A 65 -2.12 2.47 10.15
CA PHE A 65 -1.84 2.67 8.74
C PHE A 65 -2.54 3.91 8.19
N LEU A 66 -1.76 4.82 7.63
CA LEU A 66 -2.22 6.08 7.05
C LEU A 66 -2.20 5.99 5.52
N SER A 67 -3.36 5.95 4.90
CA SER A 67 -3.48 5.86 3.44
C SER A 67 -4.81 6.44 2.96
N GLY A 68 -4.85 6.96 1.74
CA GLY A 68 -6.09 7.41 1.09
C GLY A 68 -6.85 6.28 0.38
N ARG A 69 -6.33 5.05 0.40
CA ARG A 69 -6.88 3.88 -0.32
C ARG A 69 -6.53 2.57 0.37
N PRO A 70 -7.30 1.49 0.16
CA PRO A 70 -6.89 0.16 0.59
C PRO A 70 -5.71 -0.30 -0.29
N LEU A 71 -4.63 -0.72 0.36
CA LEU A 71 -3.45 -1.29 -0.30
C LEU A 71 -3.21 -2.71 0.20
N TRP A 72 -2.46 -3.48 -0.56
CA TRP A 72 -1.98 -4.77 -0.12
C TRP A 72 -0.86 -4.56 0.91
N VAL A 73 -1.11 -4.97 2.13
CA VAL A 73 -0.25 -4.80 3.31
C VAL A 73 -0.18 -6.09 4.13
N ASN A 74 -0.24 -7.24 3.46
CA ASN A 74 -0.23 -8.52 4.14
C ASN A 74 1.02 -8.74 5.02
N PRO A 75 2.25 -8.38 4.57
CA PRO A 75 3.42 -8.48 5.44
C PRO A 75 3.28 -7.66 6.72
N GLU A 76 2.83 -6.42 6.60
CA GLU A 76 2.66 -5.54 7.76
C GLU A 76 1.55 -6.04 8.71
N MET A 77 0.50 -6.66 8.16
CA MET A 77 -0.55 -7.30 8.97
C MET A 77 -0.03 -8.54 9.69
N ASN A 78 0.79 -9.37 9.02
CA ASN A 78 1.42 -10.54 9.63
C ASN A 78 2.32 -10.18 10.81
N ASP A 79 3.00 -9.03 10.72
CA ASP A 79 3.90 -8.52 11.76
C ASP A 79 3.19 -7.69 12.82
N SER A 80 1.86 -7.65 12.82
CA SER A 80 1.05 -6.87 13.76
C SER A 80 0.10 -7.75 14.55
N ASP A 81 -0.07 -7.45 15.84
CA ASP A 81 -1.10 -8.06 16.69
C ASP A 81 -2.44 -7.34 16.52
N ALA A 82 -2.41 -6.08 16.10
CA ALA A 82 -3.59 -5.31 15.72
C ALA A 82 -3.25 -4.36 14.57
N PHE A 83 -4.18 -4.20 13.63
CA PHE A 83 -4.02 -3.33 12.48
C PHE A 83 -5.21 -2.36 12.36
N VAL A 84 -4.92 -1.07 12.32
CA VAL A 84 -5.90 0.01 12.23
C VAL A 84 -5.70 0.80 10.94
N ALA A 85 -6.66 0.72 10.02
CA ALA A 85 -6.72 1.59 8.86
C ALA A 85 -7.29 2.95 9.29
N ALA A 86 -6.41 3.90 9.60
CA ALA A 86 -6.79 5.21 10.10
C ALA A 86 -7.10 6.22 8.99
N TRP A 87 -6.96 5.83 7.74
CA TRP A 87 -7.13 6.66 6.55
C TRP A 87 -6.28 7.95 6.61
N LEU A 88 -6.88 9.11 6.43
CA LEU A 88 -6.22 10.41 6.39
C LEU A 88 -6.75 11.32 7.52
N PRO A 89 -6.33 11.10 8.77
CA PRO A 89 -6.85 11.87 9.92
C PRO A 89 -6.41 13.34 9.91
N GLY A 90 -5.42 13.73 9.10
CA GLY A 90 -4.92 15.08 9.04
C GLY A 90 -4.41 15.57 10.39
N SER A 91 -4.97 16.68 10.89
CA SER A 91 -4.65 17.26 12.21
C SER A 91 -5.29 16.50 13.39
N GLU A 92 -6.18 15.55 13.12
CA GLU A 92 -7.04 14.91 14.13
C GLU A 92 -6.46 13.60 14.67
N GLY A 93 -5.14 13.48 14.67
CA GLY A 93 -4.45 12.31 15.26
C GLY A 93 -4.82 12.05 16.72
N GLY A 94 -5.20 13.08 17.47
CA GLY A 94 -5.74 12.94 18.82
C GLY A 94 -6.98 12.05 18.88
N GLY A 95 -7.89 12.17 17.90
CA GLY A 95 -9.08 11.32 17.83
C GLY A 95 -8.75 9.84 17.57
N VAL A 96 -7.69 9.55 16.82
CA VAL A 96 -7.20 8.17 16.65
C VAL A 96 -6.71 7.63 18.01
N ALA A 97 -5.95 8.43 18.75
CA ALA A 97 -5.47 8.06 20.08
C ALA A 97 -6.62 7.86 21.07
N ASP A 98 -7.64 8.73 21.02
CA ASP A 98 -8.82 8.64 21.90
C ASP A 98 -9.56 7.31 21.71
N VAL A 99 -9.75 6.88 20.48
CA VAL A 99 -10.37 5.59 20.17
C VAL A 99 -9.43 4.44 20.57
N LEU A 100 -8.14 4.52 20.24
CA LEU A 100 -7.17 3.47 20.48
C LEU A 100 -6.98 3.19 21.99
N PHE A 101 -6.98 4.23 22.81
CA PHE A 101 -6.84 4.12 24.27
C PHE A 101 -8.17 4.11 25.01
N GLN A 102 -9.28 4.22 24.29
CA GLN A 102 -10.63 4.32 24.86
C GLN A 102 -10.67 5.31 26.01
N THR A 103 -10.26 6.58 25.73
CA THR A 103 -10.15 7.61 26.76
C THR A 103 -11.48 7.94 27.40
N GLU A 104 -12.59 7.68 26.69
CA GLU A 104 -13.95 7.72 27.22
C GLU A 104 -14.66 6.39 26.87
N PRO A 105 -15.57 5.90 27.72
CA PRO A 105 -16.22 4.59 27.53
C PRO A 105 -17.01 4.43 26.22
N GLU A 106 -17.47 5.55 25.63
CA GLU A 106 -18.21 5.56 24.37
C GLU A 106 -17.33 5.52 23.12
N TYR A 107 -16.02 5.73 23.27
CA TYR A 107 -15.10 5.69 22.11
C TYR A 107 -14.83 4.24 21.70
N ASP A 108 -15.17 3.95 20.46
CA ASP A 108 -15.05 2.62 19.86
C ASP A 108 -14.72 2.73 18.37
N PHE A 109 -14.23 1.64 17.81
CA PHE A 109 -14.06 1.48 16.38
C PHE A 109 -15.43 1.22 15.73
N THR A 110 -16.01 2.26 15.13
CA THR A 110 -17.32 2.18 14.47
C THR A 110 -17.22 2.21 12.95
N GLY A 111 -16.03 2.50 12.42
CA GLY A 111 -15.76 2.58 10.99
C GLY A 111 -16.03 1.26 10.29
N ARG A 112 -16.50 1.35 9.04
CA ARG A 112 -16.70 0.22 8.14
C ARG A 112 -16.03 0.53 6.82
N LEU A 113 -15.43 -0.48 6.19
CA LEU A 113 -14.82 -0.32 4.88
C LEU A 113 -15.85 0.15 3.87
N SER A 114 -15.57 1.29 3.23
CA SER A 114 -16.33 1.78 2.08
C SER A 114 -15.83 1.23 0.76
N PHE A 115 -14.80 0.39 0.80
CA PHE A 115 -14.22 -0.36 -0.31
C PHE A 115 -13.90 -1.77 0.18
N SER A 116 -13.82 -2.75 -0.71
CA SER A 116 -13.24 -4.04 -0.38
C SER A 116 -11.73 -3.91 -0.23
N TRP A 117 -11.14 -4.60 0.75
CA TRP A 117 -9.69 -4.62 0.94
C TRP A 117 -9.06 -5.71 0.08
N PRO A 118 -8.00 -5.43 -0.72
CA PRO A 118 -7.45 -6.40 -1.64
C PRO A 118 -6.68 -7.53 -0.93
N ALA A 119 -6.86 -8.74 -1.41
CA ALA A 119 -6.08 -9.92 -0.96
C ALA A 119 -4.73 -10.02 -1.66
N THR A 120 -4.56 -9.36 -2.80
CA THR A 120 -3.32 -9.33 -3.60
C THR A 120 -3.02 -7.89 -4.04
N ALA A 121 -1.79 -7.64 -4.45
CA ALA A 121 -1.39 -6.34 -4.99
C ALA A 121 -1.83 -6.13 -6.45
N GLN A 122 -2.50 -7.12 -7.06
CA GLN A 122 -3.00 -7.02 -8.42
C GLN A 122 -4.08 -5.94 -8.52
N PRO A 123 -3.90 -4.90 -9.38
CA PRO A 123 -4.93 -3.90 -9.58
C PRO A 123 -6.13 -4.48 -10.32
N GLY A 124 -7.32 -4.03 -9.98
CA GLY A 124 -8.54 -4.49 -10.63
C GLY A 124 -9.79 -3.99 -9.94
N ARG A 125 -10.93 -4.37 -10.49
CA ARG A 125 -12.22 -4.13 -9.83
C ARG A 125 -12.42 -5.17 -8.75
N LEU A 126 -12.87 -4.72 -7.58
CA LEU A 126 -13.13 -5.57 -6.42
C LEU A 126 -14.41 -5.10 -5.72
N ASN A 127 -15.52 -5.13 -6.48
CA ASN A 127 -16.82 -4.74 -5.96
C ASN A 127 -17.63 -5.99 -5.62
N PRO A 128 -18.58 -5.90 -4.67
CA PRO A 128 -19.39 -7.06 -4.27
C PRO A 128 -20.17 -7.76 -5.41
N GLU A 129 -20.46 -7.02 -6.49
CA GLU A 129 -21.11 -7.54 -7.68
C GLU A 129 -20.16 -8.11 -8.74
N ASP A 130 -18.86 -7.98 -8.58
CA ASP A 130 -17.88 -8.53 -9.50
C ASP A 130 -17.75 -10.06 -9.32
N ALA A 131 -17.37 -10.75 -10.39
CA ALA A 131 -17.08 -12.18 -10.34
C ALA A 131 -15.75 -12.48 -11.06
N PRO A 132 -14.78 -13.11 -10.38
CA PRO A 132 -14.82 -13.53 -8.97
C PRO A 132 -14.73 -12.35 -7.99
N TYR A 133 -15.31 -12.49 -6.81
CA TYR A 133 -15.19 -11.54 -5.72
C TYR A 133 -14.39 -12.18 -4.58
N GLU A 134 -13.12 -11.84 -4.48
CA GLU A 134 -12.15 -12.48 -3.58
C GLU A 134 -11.34 -11.41 -2.80
N PRO A 135 -12.00 -10.58 -1.97
CA PRO A 135 -11.29 -9.60 -1.14
C PRO A 135 -10.64 -10.28 0.07
N LEU A 136 -9.62 -9.62 0.65
CA LEU A 136 -9.14 -9.96 1.99
C LEU A 136 -10.19 -9.61 3.04
N PHE A 137 -10.74 -8.38 2.95
CA PHE A 137 -11.90 -7.96 3.74
C PHE A 137 -12.98 -7.41 2.82
N GLU A 138 -14.20 -7.85 3.04
CA GLU A 138 -15.35 -7.44 2.25
C GLU A 138 -15.74 -5.98 2.48
N TYR A 139 -16.44 -5.40 1.52
CA TYR A 139 -17.14 -4.13 1.72
C TYR A 139 -17.99 -4.16 2.99
N GLY A 140 -17.88 -3.12 3.81
CA GLY A 140 -18.61 -3.04 5.07
C GLY A 140 -17.94 -3.74 6.26
N TYR A 141 -16.78 -4.39 6.06
CA TYR A 141 -16.02 -4.99 7.15
C TYR A 141 -15.53 -3.92 8.13
N GLY A 142 -15.47 -4.29 9.40
CA GLY A 142 -14.89 -3.47 10.47
C GLY A 142 -15.16 -4.13 11.82
N LEU A 143 -14.21 -4.01 12.72
CA LEU A 143 -14.29 -4.51 14.08
C LEU A 143 -14.66 -3.38 15.05
N SER A 144 -15.04 -3.75 16.25
CA SER A 144 -15.23 -2.88 17.40
C SER A 144 -14.69 -3.58 18.64
N TYR A 145 -14.56 -2.89 19.76
CA TYR A 145 -14.15 -3.53 21.00
C TYR A 145 -15.12 -4.63 21.47
N ALA A 146 -16.39 -4.54 21.07
CA ALA A 146 -17.38 -5.57 21.35
C ALA A 146 -17.34 -6.75 20.35
N SER A 147 -16.62 -6.63 19.24
CA SER A 147 -16.48 -7.69 18.25
C SER A 147 -15.60 -8.80 18.82
N ALA A 148 -15.99 -10.05 18.62
CA ALA A 148 -15.08 -11.15 18.86
C ALA A 148 -13.88 -11.00 17.91
N ALA A 149 -12.68 -10.94 18.46
CA ALA A 149 -11.47 -10.99 17.66
C ALA A 149 -11.45 -12.33 16.92
N SER A 150 -11.48 -12.29 15.60
CA SER A 150 -11.10 -13.44 14.78
C SER A 150 -9.61 -13.32 14.55
N GLU A 151 -8.86 -14.33 14.95
CA GLU A 151 -7.46 -14.41 14.53
C GLU A 151 -7.42 -14.46 13.00
N LEU A 152 -6.78 -13.48 12.39
CA LEU A 152 -6.35 -13.60 11.01
C LEU A 152 -5.27 -14.69 11.02
N GLY A 153 -5.47 -15.77 10.28
CA GLY A 153 -4.36 -16.69 10.01
C GLY A 153 -3.22 -15.96 9.30
N GLU A 154 -2.10 -16.63 9.13
CA GLU A 154 -0.98 -16.11 8.35
C GLU A 154 -1.45 -15.78 6.91
N LEU A 155 -1.26 -14.54 6.52
CA LEU A 155 -1.63 -14.04 5.19
C LEU A 155 -0.51 -14.34 4.19
N SER A 156 -0.88 -14.57 2.93
CA SER A 156 0.12 -14.75 1.86
C SER A 156 0.92 -13.47 1.66
N GLU A 157 2.23 -13.59 1.64
CA GLU A 157 3.17 -12.50 1.31
C GLU A 157 3.55 -12.50 -0.19
N ASP A 158 2.95 -13.37 -0.97
CA ASP A 158 3.01 -13.28 -2.43
C ASP A 158 2.03 -12.19 -2.89
N PRO A 159 2.53 -11.09 -3.50
CA PRO A 159 1.68 -10.00 -3.96
C PRO A 159 0.71 -10.43 -5.08
N GLY A 160 0.86 -11.60 -5.64
CA GLY A 160 0.00 -12.14 -6.69
C GLY A 160 0.02 -11.33 -7.98
N LEU A 161 1.13 -10.65 -8.26
CA LEU A 161 1.26 -9.82 -9.47
C LEU A 161 1.48 -10.67 -10.71
N SER A 162 0.88 -10.26 -11.83
CA SER A 162 1.18 -10.85 -13.13
C SER A 162 2.61 -10.54 -13.56
N GLU A 163 3.20 -11.39 -14.40
CA GLU A 163 4.55 -11.18 -14.95
C GLU A 163 4.67 -9.81 -15.64
N GLU A 164 3.60 -9.33 -16.28
CA GLU A 164 3.56 -8.02 -16.92
C GLU A 164 3.71 -6.87 -15.91
N LEU A 165 3.14 -6.99 -14.73
CA LEU A 165 3.22 -5.98 -13.67
C LEU A 165 4.52 -6.08 -12.87
N MET A 166 5.10 -7.27 -12.76
CA MET A 166 6.42 -7.46 -12.12
C MET A 166 7.58 -6.96 -13.00
N GLY A 167 7.28 -6.42 -14.18
CA GLY A 167 8.32 -5.93 -15.09
C GLY A 167 9.13 -7.02 -15.77
N ASN A 168 8.75 -8.29 -15.61
CA ASN A 168 9.40 -9.43 -16.25
C ASN A 168 8.88 -9.74 -17.65
N ALA A 169 7.84 -9.01 -18.08
CA ALA A 169 7.34 -9.12 -19.44
C ALA A 169 8.34 -8.52 -20.42
N ASP A 170 8.61 -9.23 -21.50
CA ASP A 170 9.40 -8.69 -22.60
C ASP A 170 8.81 -7.34 -23.05
N PRO A 171 9.65 -6.34 -23.33
CA PRO A 171 9.17 -5.04 -23.81
C PRO A 171 8.25 -5.22 -25.01
N ARG A 172 7.03 -4.70 -24.90
CA ARG A 172 6.10 -4.76 -26.03
C ARG A 172 6.66 -3.95 -27.20
N THR A 173 6.97 -4.63 -28.28
CA THR A 173 7.46 -4.01 -29.48
C THR A 173 6.29 -3.43 -30.26
N LEU A 174 6.06 -2.12 -30.15
CA LEU A 174 5.01 -1.42 -30.88
C LEU A 174 5.48 -0.92 -32.27
N PHE A 175 6.77 -0.61 -32.37
CA PHE A 175 7.39 -0.14 -33.60
C PHE A 175 8.72 -0.86 -33.86
N LYS A 176 8.98 -1.27 -35.08
CA LYS A 176 10.24 -1.92 -35.49
C LYS A 176 10.92 -1.11 -36.60
N ARG A 177 12.15 -0.62 -36.34
CA ARG A 177 12.97 0.12 -37.29
C ARG A 177 12.32 1.43 -37.81
N GLY A 178 11.59 2.14 -36.94
CA GLY A 178 10.95 3.40 -37.33
C GLY A 178 9.87 3.26 -38.39
N ARG A 179 9.43 2.03 -38.70
CA ARG A 179 8.31 1.78 -39.64
C ARG A 179 7.24 0.99 -38.91
N PRO A 180 5.96 1.30 -39.14
CA PRO A 180 4.89 0.40 -38.75
C PRO A 180 5.20 -0.98 -39.31
N GLY A 181 5.38 -2.03 -38.50
CA GLY A 181 5.46 -3.39 -39.00
C GLY A 181 4.22 -3.67 -39.81
N ASP A 182 4.33 -3.88 -41.09
CA ASP A 182 3.26 -3.86 -42.10
C ASP A 182 2.23 -2.71 -41.97
N ARG A 183 2.04 -2.10 -40.79
CA ARG A 183 1.21 -0.92 -40.51
C ARG A 183 1.58 -0.12 -39.27
N TRP A 184 2.52 -0.58 -38.43
CA TRP A 184 2.85 0.06 -37.15
C TRP A 184 4.35 -0.05 -36.86
N ALA A 185 4.97 1.04 -36.48
CA ALA A 185 6.36 1.02 -36.06
C ALA A 185 6.51 0.55 -34.59
N THR A 186 7.65 0.05 -34.20
CA THR A 186 7.91 -0.46 -32.88
C THR A 186 8.34 0.63 -31.92
N LEU A 187 7.57 0.90 -30.89
CA LEU A 187 7.97 1.71 -29.75
C LEU A 187 8.36 0.79 -28.62
N LEU A 188 9.60 0.89 -28.15
CA LEU A 188 10.03 0.19 -26.94
C LEU A 188 9.65 1.05 -25.73
N ALA A 189 8.62 0.65 -25.02
CA ALA A 189 8.29 1.24 -23.73
C ALA A 189 8.98 0.43 -22.63
N PHE A 190 9.94 1.03 -21.95
CA PHE A 190 10.57 0.45 -20.77
C PHE A 190 9.84 0.92 -19.51
N GLU A 191 9.73 0.05 -18.55
CA GLU A 191 9.09 0.30 -17.28
C GLU A 191 9.75 1.49 -16.54
N GLY A 192 8.94 2.42 -16.07
CA GLY A 192 9.34 3.47 -15.13
C GLY A 192 10.27 4.58 -15.65
N ALA A 193 10.81 4.45 -16.82
CA ALA A 193 11.58 5.52 -17.43
C ALA A 193 11.34 5.54 -18.93
N TYR A 194 10.82 6.63 -19.43
CA TYR A 194 10.97 6.95 -20.84
C TYR A 194 12.46 7.24 -21.08
N THR A 195 13.25 6.19 -21.25
CA THR A 195 14.62 6.39 -21.71
C THR A 195 14.54 6.99 -23.11
N THR A 196 15.35 7.99 -23.34
CA THR A 196 15.58 8.58 -24.65
C THR A 196 15.58 7.47 -25.71
N LEU A 197 14.66 7.55 -26.64
CA LEU A 197 14.73 6.76 -27.87
C LEU A 197 16.15 6.87 -28.40
N GLN A 198 16.74 5.78 -28.85
CA GLN A 198 18.10 5.79 -29.38
C GLN A 198 18.30 6.94 -30.37
N PRO A 199 19.48 7.60 -30.37
CA PRO A 199 19.77 8.64 -31.34
C PRO A 199 19.45 8.18 -32.76
N GLY A 200 18.53 8.87 -33.44
CA GLY A 200 18.04 8.48 -34.74
C GLY A 200 16.58 8.01 -34.81
N LEU A 201 15.94 7.75 -33.66
CA LEU A 201 14.50 7.43 -33.57
C LEU A 201 13.66 8.60 -33.03
N THR A 202 14.28 9.74 -32.72
CA THR A 202 13.64 10.95 -32.23
C THR A 202 12.84 11.72 -33.32
N GLU A 203 12.99 11.35 -34.57
CA GLU A 203 12.25 11.95 -35.69
C GLU A 203 11.51 10.86 -36.45
N LEU A 204 10.29 10.60 -36.12
CA LEU A 204 9.32 9.88 -36.93
C LEU A 204 8.50 10.92 -37.71
N ALA A 205 8.88 11.15 -38.98
CA ALA A 205 8.08 11.96 -39.91
C ALA A 205 7.64 13.33 -39.33
N GLY A 206 8.54 14.04 -38.65
CA GLY A 206 8.25 15.37 -38.08
C GLY A 206 7.52 15.34 -36.75
N LEU A 207 7.35 14.18 -36.12
CA LEU A 207 6.86 14.07 -34.78
C LEU A 207 8.03 14.07 -33.80
N SER A 208 8.18 15.12 -33.00
CA SER A 208 9.07 15.08 -31.85
C SER A 208 8.36 14.38 -30.70
N ILE A 209 8.96 13.31 -30.18
CA ILE A 209 8.50 12.68 -28.94
C ILE A 209 9.26 13.36 -27.81
N SER A 210 8.59 14.22 -27.07
CA SER A 210 9.14 14.81 -25.84
C SER A 210 8.67 14.02 -24.64
N ARG A 211 9.57 13.77 -23.69
CA ARG A 211 9.21 13.35 -22.35
C ARG A 211 8.50 14.51 -21.68
N THR A 212 7.27 14.31 -21.25
CA THR A 212 6.63 15.15 -20.23
C THR A 212 7.00 14.55 -18.89
N ASP A 213 7.87 15.22 -18.17
CA ASP A 213 8.08 14.93 -16.76
C ASP A 213 6.84 15.46 -16.01
N TYR A 214 6.07 14.56 -15.42
CA TYR A 214 5.06 14.87 -14.43
C TYR A 214 5.67 14.67 -13.04
#